data_a22c9d9f7da5d40fc3adc1649ff8df12
#
_entry.id   a22c9d9f7da5d40fc3adc1649ff8df12
#
_cell.length_a   1.000
_cell.length_b   1.000
_cell.length_c   1.000
_cell.angle_alpha   90.00
_cell.angle_beta   90.00
_cell.angle_gamma   90.00
#
_symmetry.space_group_name_H-M   'P 1'
#
loop_
_entity.id
_entity.type
_entity.pdbx_description
1 polymer ?
#
loop_
_entity_poly.entity_id
_entity_poly.type
_entity_poly.pdbx_seq_one_letter_code
_entity_poly.pdbx_strand_id
1 'polypeptide(L)'
;MPSTLPTKKRASRDWTSLPFDINGRVGERLLAADDIDYYMAFRAASHNWRSATKDYPEKADYSDPTRFQPSKWALLGQRNDLITLVNVDTGRFLRKSIPLLRKYFLIGATGGGLLLLGEATEPHRALVLNPFTGSIAHFKAPIPVVGVRAVAVTKAPLMVFVSSDNGDIMWADQNSERFKRYWGSDDGNRPTCMTSFAGLVYATDQRGAVIASAVSDAAAEEQRPRSTLTISWDTIIPCLDTSLDTSYLAWLRTGKYNLVESRGDLLLVTRPPYFASTNQTPVVVHRIDTERKMLEPVSSIGSRAIFVGPVRCLSIDADKFRGIKGGCVYFVESLLVRGVDYKPPTMTVFHVAYPWRHFISFGWCPPEGGCFCPFIQVLADYCRSVHYSELFEMEAREWGLDDPSSSDSESDKSSYSETDDEALSFEPDE
;
A
#
# COMPACT_ATOMS: atom_id res chain seq x y z
N MET A 1 61.88 39.22 -1.42
CA MET A 1 60.57 39.50 -0.88
C MET A 1 59.50 38.86 -1.78
N PRO A 2 58.80 37.81 -1.37
CA PRO A 2 57.74 37.25 -2.21
C PRO A 2 56.47 38.09 -2.07
N SER A 3 55.96 38.58 -3.20
CA SER A 3 54.71 39.34 -3.30
C SER A 3 53.53 38.34 -3.18
N THR A 4 52.81 38.43 -2.10
CA THR A 4 51.54 37.72 -1.91
C THR A 4 50.46 38.36 -2.80
N LEU A 5 50.06 37.68 -3.83
CA LEU A 5 48.86 38.03 -4.64
C LEU A 5 47.60 37.91 -3.78
N PRO A 6 46.72 38.90 -3.83
CA PRO A 6 45.49 38.85 -3.07
C PRO A 6 44.56 37.77 -3.69
N THR A 7 44.25 36.74 -2.92
CA THR A 7 43.17 35.78 -3.23
C THR A 7 41.84 36.49 -3.32
N LYS A 8 41.32 36.70 -4.53
CA LYS A 8 39.94 37.16 -4.76
C LYS A 8 38.97 36.18 -4.08
N LYS A 9 38.42 36.57 -2.93
CA LYS A 9 37.26 35.89 -2.35
C LYS A 9 36.15 35.88 -3.40
N ARG A 10 35.82 34.71 -3.92
CA ARG A 10 34.68 34.52 -4.80
C ARG A 10 33.43 34.97 -4.01
N ALA A 11 32.80 36.07 -4.45
CA ALA A 11 31.56 36.51 -3.84
C ALA A 11 30.57 35.35 -3.90
N SER A 12 30.09 34.89 -2.73
CA SER A 12 29.03 33.89 -2.68
C SER A 12 27.81 34.50 -3.37
N ARG A 13 27.31 33.83 -4.41
CA ARG A 13 26.09 34.27 -5.09
C ARG A 13 24.96 34.20 -4.07
N ASP A 14 24.32 35.33 -3.80
CA ASP A 14 23.12 35.40 -2.96
C ASP A 14 21.93 34.88 -3.75
N TRP A 15 21.59 33.62 -3.57
CA TRP A 15 20.45 32.95 -4.20
C TRP A 15 19.08 33.46 -3.67
N THR A 16 19.07 34.18 -2.52
CA THR A 16 17.83 34.72 -1.94
C THR A 16 17.35 35.94 -2.71
N SER A 17 18.22 36.57 -3.54
CA SER A 17 17.95 37.74 -4.39
C SER A 17 17.44 37.36 -5.79
N LEU A 18 17.10 36.10 -6.06
CA LEU A 18 16.54 35.72 -7.35
C LEU A 18 15.23 36.48 -7.64
N PRO A 19 15.02 36.89 -8.91
CA PRO A 19 13.76 37.52 -9.35
C PRO A 19 12.54 36.66 -9.02
N PHE A 20 11.43 37.32 -8.69
CA PHE A 20 10.19 36.66 -8.27
C PHE A 20 9.64 35.68 -9.31
N ASP A 21 9.69 36.06 -10.61
CA ASP A 21 9.26 35.20 -11.72
C ASP A 21 10.11 33.95 -11.88
N ILE A 22 11.43 34.05 -11.63
CA ILE A 22 12.33 32.87 -11.66
C ILE A 22 11.98 31.91 -10.51
N ASN A 23 11.74 32.45 -9.32
CA ASN A 23 11.33 31.62 -8.17
C ASN A 23 9.99 30.94 -8.44
N GLY A 24 9.02 31.63 -9.06
CA GLY A 24 7.74 31.03 -9.48
C GLY A 24 7.94 29.88 -10.44
N ARG A 25 8.75 30.06 -11.52
CA ARG A 25 9.05 29.01 -12.50
C ARG A 25 9.76 27.79 -11.89
N VAL A 26 10.65 27.99 -10.92
CA VAL A 26 11.30 26.89 -10.20
C VAL A 26 10.25 26.12 -9.40
N GLY A 27 9.37 26.81 -8.68
CA GLY A 27 8.29 26.18 -7.93
C GLY A 27 7.34 25.39 -8.83
N GLU A 28 6.92 25.95 -9.98
CA GLU A 28 6.08 25.25 -10.96
C GLU A 28 6.74 23.98 -11.50
N ARG A 29 8.05 24.02 -11.79
CA ARG A 29 8.79 22.84 -12.25
C ARG A 29 8.87 21.74 -11.20
N LEU A 30 9.06 22.10 -9.92
CA LEU A 30 9.08 21.13 -8.83
C LEU A 30 7.71 20.46 -8.66
N LEU A 31 6.62 21.24 -8.78
CA LEU A 31 5.25 20.70 -8.75
C LEU A 31 4.96 19.81 -9.97
N ALA A 32 5.36 20.25 -11.17
CA ALA A 32 5.17 19.47 -12.39
C ALA A 32 5.95 18.14 -12.37
N ALA A 33 7.08 18.09 -11.63
CA ALA A 33 7.82 16.86 -11.39
C ALA A 33 7.21 15.99 -10.30
N ASP A 34 6.13 16.47 -9.64
CA ASP A 34 5.50 15.84 -8.47
C ASP A 34 6.49 15.54 -7.32
N ASP A 35 7.55 16.35 -7.22
CA ASP A 35 8.53 16.25 -6.13
C ASP A 35 8.17 17.20 -4.99
N ILE A 36 7.16 16.81 -4.25
CA ILE A 36 6.60 17.62 -3.14
C ILE A 36 7.64 17.88 -2.05
N ASP A 37 8.56 16.96 -1.81
CA ASP A 37 9.62 17.16 -0.81
C ASP A 37 10.54 18.33 -1.18
N TYR A 38 11.04 18.33 -2.42
CA TYR A 38 11.84 19.45 -2.89
C TYR A 38 11.06 20.75 -3.00
N TYR A 39 9.79 20.70 -3.39
CA TYR A 39 8.93 21.86 -3.42
C TYR A 39 8.75 22.48 -2.02
N MET A 40 8.51 21.66 -1.00
CA MET A 40 8.40 22.13 0.39
C MET A 40 9.74 22.63 0.93
N ALA A 41 10.85 21.97 0.63
CA ALA A 41 12.19 22.42 0.97
C ALA A 41 12.52 23.76 0.31
N PHE A 42 12.18 23.93 -0.97
CA PHE A 42 12.31 25.19 -1.69
C PHE A 42 11.54 26.32 -1.00
N ARG A 43 10.28 26.10 -0.67
CA ARG A 43 9.46 27.09 0.06
C ARG A 43 9.97 27.42 1.45
N ALA A 44 10.62 26.46 2.12
CA ALA A 44 11.18 26.64 3.46
C ALA A 44 12.49 27.46 3.45
N ALA A 45 13.24 27.47 2.33
CA ALA A 45 14.55 28.05 2.23
C ALA A 45 14.54 29.59 2.32
N SER A 46 13.51 30.29 1.80
CA SER A 46 13.43 31.72 1.78
C SER A 46 12.00 32.25 1.80
N HIS A 47 11.77 33.36 2.47
CA HIS A 47 10.48 34.07 2.42
C HIS A 47 10.09 34.47 1.00
N ASN A 48 11.06 34.98 0.21
CA ASN A 48 10.83 35.39 -1.17
C ASN A 48 10.42 34.20 -2.05
N TRP A 49 11.06 33.05 -1.88
CA TRP A 49 10.73 31.82 -2.61
C TRP A 49 9.34 31.31 -2.23
N ARG A 50 9.02 31.37 -0.95
CA ARG A 50 7.67 31.03 -0.47
C ARG A 50 6.61 31.95 -1.05
N SER A 51 6.89 33.25 -1.09
CA SER A 51 5.96 34.25 -1.61
C SER A 51 5.74 34.09 -3.11
N ALA A 52 6.81 33.81 -3.88
CA ALA A 52 6.72 33.57 -5.32
C ALA A 52 5.93 32.31 -5.70
N THR A 53 5.72 31.37 -4.76
CA THR A 53 4.96 30.15 -4.95
C THR A 53 3.57 30.20 -4.30
N LYS A 54 3.08 31.39 -3.95
CA LYS A 54 1.78 31.63 -3.32
C LYS A 54 0.57 31.60 -4.27
N ASP A 55 0.77 31.69 -5.58
CA ASP A 55 -0.29 31.84 -6.59
C ASP A 55 -1.13 30.55 -6.83
N TYR A 56 -1.23 29.72 -5.85
CA TYR A 56 -2.37 28.83 -5.72
C TYR A 56 -3.50 29.61 -5.01
N PRO A 57 -4.76 29.45 -5.44
CA PRO A 57 -5.83 30.38 -5.10
C PRO A 57 -5.84 30.71 -3.60
N GLU A 58 -5.88 32.00 -3.28
CA GLU A 58 -5.81 32.57 -1.93
C GLU A 58 -6.82 31.98 -0.92
N LYS A 59 -7.83 31.25 -1.43
CA LYS A 59 -8.86 30.55 -0.67
C LYS A 59 -8.58 29.06 -0.43
N ALA A 60 -7.41 28.56 -0.85
CA ALA A 60 -7.14 27.14 -0.66
C ALA A 60 -6.87 26.86 0.83
N ASP A 61 -7.67 25.98 1.39
CA ASP A 61 -7.51 25.49 2.75
C ASP A 61 -6.17 24.76 2.90
N TYR A 62 -5.26 25.38 3.66
CA TYR A 62 -3.95 24.77 3.97
C TYR A 62 -4.08 23.58 4.93
N SER A 63 -5.25 23.37 5.53
CA SER A 63 -5.54 22.21 6.38
C SER A 63 -5.88 20.95 5.58
N ASP A 64 -6.19 21.07 4.28
CA ASP A 64 -6.50 19.94 3.42
C ASP A 64 -5.25 19.07 3.18
N PRO A 65 -5.18 17.84 3.71
CA PRO A 65 -4.04 16.95 3.54
C PRO A 65 -3.91 16.44 2.10
N THR A 66 -4.97 16.47 1.30
CA THR A 66 -4.95 16.02 -0.10
C THR A 66 -4.31 17.06 -1.03
N ARG A 67 -4.14 18.29 -0.54
CA ARG A 67 -3.37 19.31 -1.24
C ARG A 67 -1.90 18.93 -1.22
N PHE A 68 -1.24 18.96 -2.37
CA PHE A 68 0.14 18.49 -2.53
C PHE A 68 0.31 17.04 -2.07
N GLN A 69 -0.65 16.20 -2.42
CA GLN A 69 -0.57 14.76 -2.15
C GLN A 69 0.72 14.18 -2.74
N PRO A 70 1.54 13.47 -1.94
CA PRO A 70 2.82 12.95 -2.40
C PRO A 70 2.65 11.63 -3.16
N SER A 71 1.98 11.67 -4.33
CA SER A 71 1.49 10.50 -5.07
C SER A 71 2.59 9.51 -5.50
N LYS A 72 3.85 9.97 -5.57
CA LYS A 72 5.01 9.15 -5.95
C LYS A 72 5.80 8.60 -4.76
N TRP A 73 5.28 8.75 -3.55
CA TRP A 73 5.98 8.32 -2.35
C TRP A 73 5.28 7.14 -1.67
N ALA A 74 6.00 6.02 -1.54
CA ALA A 74 5.54 4.85 -0.80
C ALA A 74 6.19 4.81 0.59
N LEU A 75 5.39 4.52 1.63
CA LEU A 75 5.87 4.34 3.00
C LEU A 75 6.39 2.90 3.15
N LEU A 76 7.69 2.73 3.30
CA LEU A 76 8.31 1.42 3.45
C LEU A 76 8.29 0.90 4.88
N GLY A 77 8.29 1.78 5.87
CA GLY A 77 8.27 1.39 7.26
C GLY A 77 8.33 2.58 8.22
N GLN A 78 8.04 2.28 9.49
CA GLN A 78 8.08 3.21 10.62
C GLN A 78 8.89 2.61 11.75
N ARG A 79 9.63 3.46 12.43
CA ARG A 79 10.27 3.13 13.72
C ARG A 79 10.17 4.34 14.64
N ASN A 80 9.38 4.22 15.70
CA ASN A 80 9.00 5.34 16.58
C ASN A 80 8.37 6.49 15.77
N ASP A 81 8.91 7.71 15.86
CA ASP A 81 8.49 8.89 15.12
C ASP A 81 9.21 9.06 13.76
N LEU A 82 10.05 8.10 13.36
CA LEU A 82 10.78 8.13 12.10
C LEU A 82 10.12 7.23 11.06
N ILE A 83 9.72 7.80 9.92
CA ILE A 83 9.21 7.06 8.76
C ILE A 83 10.28 6.98 7.67
N THR A 84 10.26 5.88 6.92
CA THR A 84 11.10 5.69 5.73
C THR A 84 10.21 5.63 4.50
N LEU A 85 10.48 6.51 3.56
CA LEU A 85 9.74 6.66 2.31
C LEU A 85 10.65 6.38 1.12
N VAL A 86 10.08 5.91 0.01
CA VAL A 86 10.76 5.81 -1.28
C VAL A 86 9.94 6.50 -2.36
N ASN A 87 10.60 7.29 -3.20
CA ASN A 87 9.99 7.84 -4.40
C ASN A 87 10.08 6.79 -5.52
N VAL A 88 8.94 6.34 -6.01
CA VAL A 88 8.80 5.21 -6.95
C VAL A 88 9.29 5.54 -8.37
N ASP A 89 9.42 6.83 -8.72
CA ASP A 89 9.86 7.29 -10.04
C ASP A 89 11.34 7.70 -10.06
N THR A 90 11.89 8.12 -8.91
CA THR A 90 13.30 8.57 -8.83
C THR A 90 14.22 7.61 -8.09
N GLY A 91 13.66 6.63 -7.37
CA GLY A 91 14.42 5.72 -6.51
C GLY A 91 15.00 6.39 -5.26
N ARG A 92 14.60 7.64 -4.96
CA ARG A 92 15.11 8.39 -3.81
C ARG A 92 14.49 7.89 -2.51
N PHE A 93 15.34 7.57 -1.54
CA PHE A 93 14.92 7.24 -0.18
C PHE A 93 14.93 8.50 0.68
N LEU A 94 13.94 8.62 1.55
CA LEU A 94 13.81 9.71 2.50
C LEU A 94 13.45 9.16 3.88
N ARG A 95 14.19 9.60 4.90
CA ARG A 95 13.80 9.40 6.30
C ARG A 95 13.27 10.72 6.85
N LYS A 96 12.11 10.68 7.47
CA LYS A 96 11.43 11.87 7.99
C LYS A 96 10.92 11.62 9.39
N SER A 97 11.24 12.52 10.31
CA SER A 97 10.67 12.52 11.66
C SER A 97 9.28 13.15 11.61
N ILE A 98 8.32 12.45 12.19
CA ILE A 98 6.93 12.89 12.33
C ILE A 98 6.62 12.91 13.84
N PRO A 99 6.85 14.01 14.54
CA PRO A 99 6.66 14.08 16.00
C PRO A 99 5.24 13.71 16.46
N LEU A 100 4.26 13.82 15.56
CA LEU A 100 2.87 13.46 15.80
C LEU A 100 2.74 11.96 16.17
N LEU A 101 3.59 11.08 15.63
CA LEU A 101 3.61 9.65 15.91
C LEU A 101 3.95 9.29 17.37
N ARG A 102 4.30 10.25 18.21
CA ARG A 102 4.41 10.07 19.66
C ARG A 102 3.06 10.06 20.38
N LYS A 103 2.02 10.60 19.74
CA LYS A 103 0.66 10.71 20.28
C LYS A 103 -0.39 9.96 19.45
N TYR A 104 0.02 9.49 18.30
CA TYR A 104 -0.81 8.77 17.35
C TYR A 104 -0.07 7.53 16.87
N PHE A 105 -0.78 6.46 16.64
CA PHE A 105 -0.24 5.26 16.02
C PHE A 105 -0.58 5.19 14.53
N LEU A 106 0.31 4.59 13.74
CA LEU A 106 0.13 4.44 12.31
C LEU A 106 -0.83 3.28 12.02
N ILE A 107 -1.90 3.56 11.28
CA ILE A 107 -2.82 2.55 10.75
C ILE A 107 -2.35 2.05 9.38
N GLY A 108 -1.93 2.97 8.53
CA GLY A 108 -1.46 2.65 7.20
C GLY A 108 -1.19 3.88 6.36
N ALA A 109 -0.63 3.65 5.17
CA ALA A 109 -0.43 4.69 4.18
C ALA A 109 -1.26 4.42 2.94
N THR A 110 -1.74 5.48 2.30
CA THR A 110 -2.36 5.40 0.98
C THR A 110 -1.30 5.16 -0.09
N GLY A 111 -1.71 4.66 -1.26
CA GLY A 111 -0.85 4.63 -2.45
C GLY A 111 -0.31 6.01 -2.84
N GLY A 112 -0.99 7.08 -2.43
CA GLY A 112 -0.57 8.47 -2.63
C GLY A 112 0.20 9.08 -1.45
N GLY A 113 0.80 8.29 -0.57
CA GLY A 113 1.72 8.74 0.47
C GLY A 113 1.11 9.53 1.64
N LEU A 114 -0.22 9.64 1.74
CA LEU A 114 -0.90 10.14 2.93
C LEU A 114 -0.89 9.07 4.01
N LEU A 115 -0.84 9.49 5.27
CA LEU A 115 -0.84 8.59 6.43
C LEU A 115 -2.21 8.63 7.13
N LEU A 116 -2.79 7.48 7.39
CA LEU A 116 -3.91 7.32 8.31
C LEU A 116 -3.36 6.97 9.69
N LEU A 117 -3.72 7.76 10.67
CA LEU A 117 -3.29 7.63 12.06
C LEU A 117 -4.52 7.49 12.97
N GLY A 118 -4.33 6.84 14.12
CA GLY A 118 -5.29 6.80 15.21
C GLY A 118 -4.75 7.48 16.45
N GLU A 119 -5.59 8.16 17.22
CA GLU A 119 -5.21 8.72 18.53
C GLU A 119 -4.75 7.60 19.48
N ALA A 120 -3.66 7.82 20.24
CA ALA A 120 -3.21 6.85 21.23
C ALA A 120 -4.15 6.73 22.44
N THR A 121 -5.02 7.74 22.64
CA THR A 121 -6.00 7.77 23.71
C THR A 121 -7.40 7.47 23.18
N GLU A 122 -8.24 6.80 23.95
CA GLU A 122 -9.65 6.58 23.59
C GLU A 122 -10.37 7.91 23.30
N PRO A 123 -11.25 7.95 22.32
CA PRO A 123 -11.81 6.83 21.54
C PRO A 123 -11.01 6.47 20.26
N HIS A 124 -9.72 6.74 20.18
CA HIS A 124 -8.84 6.41 19.05
C HIS A 124 -9.32 7.00 17.71
N ARG A 125 -9.65 8.28 17.71
CA ARG A 125 -10.17 8.97 16.51
C ARG A 125 -9.20 8.93 15.35
N ALA A 126 -9.76 8.80 14.15
CA ALA A 126 -8.98 8.78 12.92
C ALA A 126 -8.45 10.17 12.55
N LEU A 127 -7.27 10.19 11.94
CA LEU A 127 -6.64 11.39 11.43
C LEU A 127 -5.88 11.08 10.14
N VAL A 128 -6.03 11.93 9.12
CA VAL A 128 -5.24 11.87 7.89
C VAL A 128 -4.18 12.95 7.91
N LEU A 129 -2.93 12.55 7.73
CA LEU A 129 -1.76 13.42 7.72
C LEU A 129 -1.08 13.40 6.35
N ASN A 130 -0.76 14.58 5.83
CA ASN A 130 0.21 14.70 4.75
C ASN A 130 1.61 14.87 5.37
N PRO A 131 2.51 13.90 5.22
CA PRO A 131 3.81 13.93 5.91
C PRO A 131 4.76 14.99 5.38
N PHE A 132 4.50 15.60 4.20
CA PHE A 132 5.35 16.62 3.60
C PHE A 132 4.90 18.02 3.95
N THR A 133 3.61 18.28 3.97
CA THR A 133 3.06 19.60 4.29
C THR A 133 2.78 19.79 5.79
N GLY A 134 2.56 18.69 6.52
CA GLY A 134 2.08 18.72 7.88
C GLY A 134 0.57 19.00 8.00
N SER A 135 -0.15 19.08 6.88
CA SER A 135 -1.61 19.28 6.86
C SER A 135 -2.32 18.07 7.44
N ILE A 136 -3.34 18.32 8.25
CA ILE A 136 -4.06 17.31 9.03
C ILE A 136 -5.55 17.47 8.83
N ALA A 137 -6.25 16.35 8.61
CA ALA A 137 -7.69 16.29 8.68
C ALA A 137 -8.13 15.32 9.79
N HIS A 138 -8.96 15.81 10.69
CA HIS A 138 -9.52 15.02 11.78
C HIS A 138 -10.86 14.40 11.38
N PHE A 139 -11.12 13.20 11.86
CA PHE A 139 -12.35 12.47 11.74
C PHE A 139 -12.93 12.23 13.12
N LYS A 140 -14.25 12.26 13.27
CA LYS A 140 -14.91 11.93 14.54
C LYS A 140 -14.90 10.43 14.82
N ALA A 141 -14.96 9.63 13.75
CA ALA A 141 -15.02 8.19 13.82
C ALA A 141 -13.73 7.60 14.46
N PRO A 142 -13.86 6.71 15.45
CA PRO A 142 -12.72 5.94 15.94
C PRO A 142 -12.24 4.96 14.88
N ILE A 143 -10.93 4.68 14.90
CA ILE A 143 -10.32 3.67 14.01
C ILE A 143 -10.93 2.29 14.30
N PRO A 144 -11.35 1.52 13.28
CA PRO A 144 -11.80 0.15 13.49
C PRO A 144 -10.64 -0.75 13.90
N VAL A 145 -10.87 -1.61 14.89
CA VAL A 145 -9.90 -2.60 15.38
C VAL A 145 -9.92 -3.80 14.45
N VAL A 146 -9.08 -3.74 13.43
CA VAL A 146 -8.95 -4.79 12.41
C VAL A 146 -7.53 -4.80 11.85
N GLY A 147 -7.10 -5.92 11.27
CA GLY A 147 -5.91 -5.94 10.43
C GLY A 147 -6.15 -5.12 9.16
N VAL A 148 -5.31 -4.11 8.90
CA VAL A 148 -5.47 -3.19 7.77
C VAL A 148 -4.58 -3.62 6.61
N ARG A 149 -5.19 -3.93 5.47
CA ARG A 149 -4.48 -4.25 4.22
C ARG A 149 -4.18 -3.01 3.40
N ALA A 150 -5.19 -2.17 3.20
CA ALA A 150 -5.06 -0.98 2.38
C ALA A 150 -5.84 0.19 2.97
N VAL A 151 -5.32 1.38 2.71
CA VAL A 151 -5.95 2.66 3.04
C VAL A 151 -6.08 3.47 1.76
N ALA A 152 -7.24 4.08 1.56
CA ALA A 152 -7.48 5.02 0.48
C ALA A 152 -8.16 6.28 1.01
N VAL A 153 -7.94 7.41 0.35
CA VAL A 153 -8.53 8.70 0.71
C VAL A 153 -9.06 9.37 -0.56
N THR A 154 -10.30 9.85 -0.52
CA THR A 154 -10.88 10.69 -1.57
C THR A 154 -10.68 12.17 -1.26
N LYS A 155 -10.83 13.04 -2.29
CA LYS A 155 -10.59 14.49 -2.14
C LYS A 155 -11.86 15.30 -1.89
N ALA A 156 -12.90 15.00 -2.62
CA ALA A 156 -14.13 15.77 -2.61
C ALA A 156 -15.36 14.83 -2.72
N PRO A 157 -16.01 14.53 -1.62
CA PRO A 157 -15.68 14.88 -0.23
C PRO A 157 -14.44 14.15 0.29
N LEU A 158 -13.82 14.71 1.33
CA LEU A 158 -12.71 14.05 2.02
C LEU A 158 -13.24 12.88 2.84
N MET A 159 -12.86 11.67 2.44
CA MET A 159 -13.28 10.42 3.10
C MET A 159 -12.10 9.48 3.22
N VAL A 160 -12.13 8.65 4.25
CA VAL A 160 -11.16 7.58 4.48
C VAL A 160 -11.82 6.23 4.23
N PHE A 161 -11.12 5.37 3.53
CA PHE A 161 -11.47 3.97 3.30
C PHE A 161 -10.38 3.07 3.84
N VAL A 162 -10.79 2.01 4.52
CA VAL A 162 -9.91 1.00 5.09
C VAL A 162 -10.38 -0.37 4.60
N SER A 163 -9.48 -1.13 4.00
CA SER A 163 -9.72 -2.53 3.68
C SER A 163 -9.12 -3.41 4.76
N SER A 164 -9.94 -4.29 5.33
CA SER A 164 -9.51 -5.21 6.39
C SER A 164 -8.92 -6.51 5.83
N ASP A 165 -8.26 -7.27 6.69
CA ASP A 165 -7.77 -8.60 6.40
C ASP A 165 -8.89 -9.61 6.12
N ASN A 166 -10.10 -9.36 6.63
CA ASN A 166 -11.31 -10.13 6.34
C ASN A 166 -11.95 -9.78 4.98
N GLY A 167 -11.41 -8.81 4.24
CA GLY A 167 -11.91 -8.35 2.95
C GLY A 167 -13.07 -7.35 3.04
N ASP A 168 -13.41 -6.84 4.24
CA ASP A 168 -14.39 -5.76 4.37
C ASP A 168 -13.77 -4.43 3.96
N ILE A 169 -14.56 -3.57 3.32
CA ILE A 169 -14.23 -2.16 3.13
C ILE A 169 -15.04 -1.34 4.12
N MET A 170 -14.35 -0.56 4.91
CA MET A 170 -14.95 0.38 5.85
C MET A 170 -14.61 1.80 5.45
N TRP A 171 -15.52 2.74 5.67
CA TRP A 171 -15.33 4.12 5.29
C TRP A 171 -15.98 5.09 6.27
N ALA A 172 -15.41 6.28 6.36
CA ALA A 172 -15.93 7.40 7.13
C ALA A 172 -15.63 8.73 6.44
N ASP A 173 -16.55 9.68 6.54
CA ASP A 173 -16.29 11.10 6.32
C ASP A 173 -15.91 11.79 7.65
N GLN A 174 -15.50 13.06 7.59
CA GLN A 174 -15.08 13.81 8.79
C GLN A 174 -16.18 13.95 9.86
N ASN A 175 -17.46 13.84 9.48
CA ASN A 175 -18.60 14.00 10.37
C ASN A 175 -19.18 12.68 10.87
N SER A 176 -18.80 11.56 10.26
CA SER A 176 -19.26 10.23 10.65
C SER A 176 -18.82 9.91 12.07
N GLU A 177 -19.75 9.47 12.93
CA GLU A 177 -19.46 9.07 14.32
C GLU A 177 -18.78 7.69 14.40
N ARG A 178 -18.89 6.89 13.33
CA ARG A 178 -18.27 5.56 13.19
C ARG A 178 -17.99 5.24 11.74
N PHE A 179 -17.05 4.31 11.49
CA PHE A 179 -16.86 3.74 10.17
C PHE A 179 -18.09 2.92 9.76
N LYS A 180 -18.58 3.15 8.56
CA LYS A 180 -19.61 2.35 7.90
C LYS A 180 -18.91 1.20 7.17
N ARG A 181 -19.59 0.06 7.04
CA ARG A 181 -19.03 -1.14 6.44
C ARG A 181 -19.75 -1.49 5.14
N TYR A 182 -18.97 -1.86 4.14
CA TYR A 182 -19.45 -2.46 2.90
C TYR A 182 -19.13 -3.96 2.92
N TRP A 183 -20.15 -4.77 2.76
CA TRP A 183 -20.09 -6.22 2.89
C TRP A 183 -19.77 -6.97 1.59
N GLY A 184 -19.66 -6.26 0.45
CA GLY A 184 -19.64 -6.85 -0.88
C GLY A 184 -21.06 -7.15 -1.40
N SER A 185 -21.13 -7.91 -2.48
CA SER A 185 -22.41 -8.40 -3.00
C SER A 185 -22.96 -9.52 -2.09
N ASP A 186 -24.29 -9.72 -2.13
CA ASP A 186 -24.99 -10.77 -1.38
C ASP A 186 -24.47 -12.20 -1.67
N ASP A 187 -23.71 -12.35 -2.76
CA ASP A 187 -23.07 -13.60 -3.18
C ASP A 187 -21.84 -14.01 -2.34
N GLY A 188 -21.51 -13.28 -1.26
CA GLY A 188 -20.35 -13.54 -0.42
C GLY A 188 -19.00 -13.18 -1.05
N ASN A 189 -19.02 -12.49 -2.18
CA ASN A 189 -17.85 -12.08 -2.93
C ASN A 189 -17.22 -10.83 -2.30
N ARG A 190 -16.08 -11.03 -1.63
CA ARG A 190 -15.41 -9.98 -0.86
C ARG A 190 -14.32 -9.29 -1.67
N PRO A 191 -14.14 -7.96 -1.48
CA PRO A 191 -13.02 -7.23 -2.05
C PRO A 191 -11.67 -7.82 -1.64
N THR A 192 -10.78 -7.95 -2.61
CA THR A 192 -9.44 -8.52 -2.41
C THR A 192 -8.32 -7.48 -2.55
N CYS A 193 -8.56 -6.44 -3.32
CA CYS A 193 -7.62 -5.35 -3.53
C CYS A 193 -8.36 -4.02 -3.58
N MET A 194 -7.76 -2.97 -3.04
CA MET A 194 -8.31 -1.61 -3.01
C MET A 194 -7.22 -0.59 -3.32
N THR A 195 -7.54 0.42 -4.14
CA THR A 195 -6.64 1.53 -4.43
C THR A 195 -7.43 2.82 -4.67
N SER A 196 -6.79 3.97 -4.47
CA SER A 196 -7.33 5.27 -4.87
C SER A 196 -6.79 5.66 -6.25
N PHE A 197 -7.67 6.12 -7.14
CA PHE A 197 -7.30 6.60 -8.46
C PHE A 197 -8.27 7.70 -8.90
N ALA A 198 -7.73 8.78 -9.48
CA ALA A 198 -8.51 9.93 -9.98
C ALA A 198 -9.55 10.49 -8.99
N GLY A 199 -9.25 10.44 -7.69
CA GLY A 199 -10.12 10.96 -6.63
C GLY A 199 -11.21 10.00 -6.14
N LEU A 200 -11.35 8.82 -6.74
CA LEU A 200 -12.25 7.76 -6.33
C LEU A 200 -11.48 6.58 -5.71
N VAL A 201 -12.20 5.69 -5.06
CA VAL A 201 -11.66 4.41 -4.57
C VAL A 201 -12.18 3.29 -5.44
N TYR A 202 -11.26 2.47 -5.92
CA TYR A 202 -11.53 1.28 -6.72
C TYR A 202 -11.20 0.03 -5.92
N ALA A 203 -12.02 -0.99 -6.08
CA ALA A 203 -11.75 -2.30 -5.49
C ALA A 203 -12.01 -3.41 -6.50
N THR A 204 -11.31 -4.52 -6.34
CA THR A 204 -11.59 -5.77 -7.06
C THR A 204 -12.03 -6.84 -6.11
N ASP A 205 -12.80 -7.79 -6.63
CA ASP A 205 -13.17 -9.02 -5.93
C ASP A 205 -12.41 -10.24 -6.46
N GLN A 206 -12.74 -11.39 -5.93
CA GLN A 206 -12.13 -12.68 -6.32
C GLN A 206 -12.47 -13.11 -7.74
N ARG A 207 -13.54 -12.58 -8.32
CA ARG A 207 -14.03 -12.88 -9.70
C ARG A 207 -13.54 -11.87 -10.72
N GLY A 208 -12.76 -10.88 -10.32
CA GLY A 208 -12.23 -9.86 -11.20
C GLY A 208 -13.21 -8.74 -11.54
N ALA A 209 -14.34 -8.65 -10.85
CA ALA A 209 -15.16 -7.46 -10.95
C ALA A 209 -14.40 -6.26 -10.39
N VAL A 210 -14.49 -5.11 -11.05
CA VAL A 210 -13.95 -3.84 -10.59
C VAL A 210 -15.09 -2.93 -10.24
N ILE A 211 -15.12 -2.47 -9.01
CA ILE A 211 -16.10 -1.52 -8.50
C ILE A 211 -15.42 -0.20 -8.13
N ALA A 212 -16.14 0.91 -8.28
CA ALA A 212 -15.68 2.24 -7.88
C ALA A 212 -16.65 2.86 -6.88
N SER A 213 -16.11 3.58 -5.89
CA SER A 213 -16.91 4.38 -4.97
C SER A 213 -17.54 5.54 -5.70
N ALA A 214 -18.86 5.72 -5.53
CA ALA A 214 -19.57 6.91 -5.95
C ALA A 214 -20.21 7.56 -4.73
N VAL A 215 -20.08 8.87 -4.61
CA VAL A 215 -20.74 9.63 -3.55
C VAL A 215 -22.10 10.07 -4.08
N SER A 216 -23.16 9.57 -3.48
CA SER A 216 -24.51 10.09 -3.75
C SER A 216 -24.85 11.12 -2.68
N ASP A 217 -25.16 12.34 -3.12
CA ASP A 217 -25.81 13.32 -2.25
C ASP A 217 -27.21 12.79 -1.90
N ALA A 218 -27.36 12.29 -0.69
CA ALA A 218 -28.67 11.83 -0.17
C ALA A 218 -29.71 12.96 -0.07
N ALA A 219 -29.38 14.17 -0.52
CA ALA A 219 -30.26 15.33 -0.58
C ALA A 219 -31.39 15.19 -1.61
N ALA A 220 -31.34 14.19 -2.51
CA ALA A 220 -32.42 13.90 -3.46
C ALA A 220 -33.57 13.06 -2.88
N GLU A 221 -33.37 12.41 -1.74
CA GLU A 221 -34.43 11.70 -1.00
C GLU A 221 -34.92 12.60 0.13
N GLU A 222 -36.09 13.16 -0.03
CA GLU A 222 -36.71 14.27 0.72
C GLU A 222 -36.92 14.10 2.24
N GLN A 223 -36.36 13.10 2.91
CA GLN A 223 -36.67 12.83 4.33
C GLN A 223 -35.49 12.52 5.25
N ARG A 224 -34.23 12.68 4.83
CA ARG A 224 -33.10 12.42 5.71
C ARG A 224 -32.36 13.68 6.12
N PRO A 225 -31.81 13.75 7.35
CA PRO A 225 -31.02 14.91 7.78
C PRO A 225 -29.81 15.10 6.83
N ARG A 226 -29.61 16.34 6.37
CA ARG A 226 -28.62 16.81 5.37
C ARG A 226 -27.15 16.46 5.65
N SER A 227 -26.81 15.67 6.67
CA SER A 227 -25.46 15.44 7.15
C SER A 227 -24.90 14.03 6.85
N THR A 228 -25.64 13.15 6.16
CA THR A 228 -25.19 11.76 5.99
C THR A 228 -24.88 11.49 4.53
N LEU A 229 -23.57 11.53 4.16
CA LEU A 229 -23.11 11.05 2.87
C LEU A 229 -23.39 9.55 2.75
N THR A 230 -23.86 9.13 1.59
CA THR A 230 -24.05 7.73 1.26
C THR A 230 -23.08 7.37 0.15
N ILE A 231 -22.37 6.25 0.30
CA ILE A 231 -21.51 5.70 -0.74
C ILE A 231 -22.29 4.59 -1.44
N SER A 232 -22.41 4.71 -2.75
CA SER A 232 -22.72 3.60 -3.65
C SER A 232 -21.44 3.05 -4.27
N TRP A 233 -21.51 1.80 -4.73
CA TRP A 233 -20.40 1.17 -5.45
C TRP A 233 -20.88 0.82 -6.85
N ASP A 234 -20.33 1.50 -7.83
CA ASP A 234 -20.66 1.29 -9.22
C ASP A 234 -19.77 0.22 -9.83
N THR A 235 -20.34 -0.74 -10.51
CA THR A 235 -19.58 -1.73 -11.28
C THR A 235 -18.98 -1.06 -12.52
N ILE A 236 -17.64 -1.01 -12.57
CA ILE A 236 -16.87 -0.51 -13.72
C ILE A 236 -16.59 -1.64 -14.69
N ILE A 237 -16.11 -2.76 -14.18
CA ILE A 237 -15.88 -3.98 -14.96
C ILE A 237 -16.71 -5.09 -14.32
N PRO A 238 -17.54 -5.79 -15.10
CA PRO A 238 -18.30 -6.93 -14.61
C PRO A 238 -17.37 -8.10 -14.28
N CYS A 239 -17.93 -9.10 -13.62
CA CYS A 239 -17.22 -10.32 -13.26
C CYS A 239 -16.54 -10.97 -14.48
N LEU A 240 -15.23 -11.18 -14.40
CA LEU A 240 -14.43 -11.80 -15.47
C LEU A 240 -14.44 -13.34 -15.41
N ASP A 241 -14.62 -13.89 -14.22
CA ASP A 241 -14.58 -15.33 -13.99
C ASP A 241 -15.95 -15.83 -13.48
N THR A 242 -16.70 -16.47 -14.36
CA THR A 242 -18.02 -17.04 -14.06
C THR A 242 -17.96 -18.51 -13.62
N SER A 243 -16.77 -19.15 -13.69
CA SER A 243 -16.58 -20.59 -13.52
C SER A 243 -16.14 -21.00 -12.12
N LEU A 244 -16.32 -20.17 -11.10
CA LEU A 244 -15.81 -20.44 -9.76
C LEU A 244 -16.47 -21.67 -9.12
N ASP A 245 -15.72 -22.75 -9.11
CA ASP A 245 -15.94 -23.85 -8.18
C ASP A 245 -15.52 -23.39 -6.77
N THR A 246 -16.51 -23.15 -5.93
CA THR A 246 -16.37 -22.53 -4.61
C THR A 246 -15.58 -23.36 -3.60
N SER A 247 -15.38 -24.67 -3.86
CA SER A 247 -14.67 -25.57 -2.96
C SER A 247 -13.15 -25.35 -2.90
N TYR A 248 -12.58 -24.76 -3.94
CA TYR A 248 -11.14 -24.51 -4.07
C TYR A 248 -10.68 -23.16 -3.54
N LEU A 249 -11.61 -22.25 -3.26
CA LEU A 249 -11.35 -20.85 -2.95
C LEU A 249 -10.87 -20.57 -1.53
N ALA A 250 -11.05 -21.49 -0.61
CA ALA A 250 -10.53 -21.34 0.75
C ALA A 250 -9.00 -21.19 0.80
N TRP A 251 -8.29 -21.62 -0.25
CA TRP A 251 -6.84 -21.54 -0.38
C TRP A 251 -6.34 -20.29 -1.09
N LEU A 252 -7.18 -19.61 -1.87
CA LEU A 252 -6.79 -18.41 -2.65
C LEU A 252 -7.14 -17.13 -1.90
N ARG A 253 -6.66 -16.97 -0.66
CA ARG A 253 -6.72 -15.69 0.07
C ARG A 253 -5.84 -14.58 -0.57
N THR A 254 -5.08 -14.91 -1.60
CA THR A 254 -4.30 -13.94 -2.37
C THR A 254 -5.06 -13.64 -3.66
N GLY A 255 -5.57 -12.43 -3.79
CA GLY A 255 -6.40 -12.05 -4.94
C GLY A 255 -5.75 -12.37 -6.29
N LYS A 256 -6.53 -13.00 -7.17
CA LYS A 256 -6.17 -13.29 -8.56
C LYS A 256 -6.07 -12.01 -9.40
N TYR A 257 -6.85 -11.00 -9.01
CA TYR A 257 -7.00 -9.74 -9.72
C TYR A 257 -6.53 -8.60 -8.82
N ASN A 258 -5.58 -7.80 -9.31
CA ASN A 258 -4.95 -6.76 -8.52
C ASN A 258 -4.98 -5.43 -9.26
N LEU A 259 -5.34 -4.36 -8.54
CA LEU A 259 -5.33 -3.00 -9.05
C LEU A 259 -3.99 -2.32 -8.74
N VAL A 260 -3.45 -1.66 -9.75
CA VAL A 260 -2.20 -0.92 -9.63
C VAL A 260 -2.31 0.40 -10.37
N GLU A 261 -2.05 1.52 -9.69
CA GLU A 261 -1.84 2.78 -10.40
C GLU A 261 -0.42 2.79 -10.98
N SER A 262 -0.30 3.18 -12.24
CA SER A 262 0.99 3.30 -12.93
C SER A 262 0.96 4.46 -13.93
N ARG A 263 1.71 5.52 -13.66
CA ARG A 263 1.84 6.72 -14.52
C ARG A 263 0.51 7.38 -14.91
N GLY A 264 -0.45 7.38 -14.00
CA GLY A 264 -1.77 7.97 -14.25
C GLY A 264 -2.74 7.04 -14.97
N ASP A 265 -2.39 5.77 -15.21
CA ASP A 265 -3.29 4.71 -15.63
C ASP A 265 -3.67 3.82 -14.46
N LEU A 266 -4.90 3.34 -14.42
CA LEU A 266 -5.34 2.28 -13.53
C LEU A 266 -5.23 0.94 -14.25
N LEU A 267 -4.37 0.06 -13.75
CA LEU A 267 -4.11 -1.25 -14.33
C LEU A 267 -4.77 -2.35 -13.52
N LEU A 268 -5.34 -3.33 -14.22
CA LEU A 268 -5.77 -4.62 -13.68
C LEU A 268 -4.74 -5.68 -14.06
N VAL A 269 -4.05 -6.21 -13.05
CA VAL A 269 -3.06 -7.27 -13.20
C VAL A 269 -3.66 -8.59 -12.80
N THR A 270 -3.75 -9.54 -13.73
CA THR A 270 -4.27 -10.88 -13.47
C THR A 270 -3.13 -11.81 -13.11
N ARG A 271 -3.25 -12.46 -11.96
CA ARG A 271 -2.29 -13.46 -11.49
C ARG A 271 -2.64 -14.82 -12.09
N PRO A 272 -1.66 -15.56 -12.64
CA PRO A 272 -1.90 -16.94 -13.06
C PRO A 272 -2.21 -17.84 -11.85
N PRO A 273 -3.04 -18.88 -12.03
CA PRO A 273 -3.32 -19.82 -10.96
C PRO A 273 -2.04 -20.54 -10.52
N TYR A 274 -1.84 -20.68 -9.21
CA TYR A 274 -0.65 -21.24 -8.59
C TYR A 274 -0.34 -22.70 -9.02
N PHE A 275 -1.36 -23.44 -9.43
CA PHE A 275 -1.27 -24.87 -9.79
C PHE A 275 -1.25 -25.15 -11.29
N ALA A 276 -1.11 -24.12 -12.11
CA ALA A 276 -0.82 -24.35 -13.53
C ALA A 276 0.59 -24.94 -13.66
N SER A 277 0.73 -26.22 -13.34
CA SER A 277 1.95 -27.02 -13.56
C SER A 277 2.37 -27.06 -15.02
N THR A 278 1.50 -26.62 -15.89
CA THR A 278 1.76 -26.34 -17.29
C THR A 278 2.04 -24.86 -17.45
N ASN A 279 3.24 -24.53 -17.85
CA ASN A 279 3.83 -23.21 -18.17
C ASN A 279 2.97 -22.31 -19.09
N GLN A 280 1.66 -22.35 -19.08
CA GLN A 280 0.82 -21.88 -20.16
C GLN A 280 -0.17 -20.76 -19.80
N THR A 281 -0.29 -20.39 -18.52
CA THR A 281 -1.19 -19.28 -18.16
C THR A 281 -0.40 -17.98 -18.11
N PRO A 282 -0.59 -17.08 -19.09
CA PRO A 282 0.14 -15.82 -19.13
C PRO A 282 -0.33 -14.87 -18.03
N VAL A 283 0.57 -14.04 -17.54
CA VAL A 283 0.19 -12.82 -16.83
C VAL A 283 -0.45 -11.88 -17.82
N VAL A 284 -1.62 -11.37 -17.48
CA VAL A 284 -2.32 -10.40 -18.33
C VAL A 284 -2.41 -9.08 -17.57
N VAL A 285 -2.07 -8.01 -18.26
CA VAL A 285 -2.23 -6.64 -17.77
C VAL A 285 -3.23 -5.92 -18.66
N HIS A 286 -4.24 -5.36 -18.04
CA HIS A 286 -5.20 -4.51 -18.74
C HIS A 286 -5.15 -3.10 -18.16
N ARG A 287 -5.31 -2.10 -19.00
CA ARG A 287 -5.68 -0.75 -18.59
C ARG A 287 -7.19 -0.70 -18.42
N ILE A 288 -7.65 -0.09 -17.35
CA ILE A 288 -9.07 0.14 -17.09
C ILE A 288 -9.41 1.53 -17.64
N ASP A 289 -10.21 1.57 -18.71
CA ASP A 289 -10.87 2.81 -19.13
C ASP A 289 -12.10 3.00 -18.24
N THR A 290 -11.98 3.90 -17.27
CA THR A 290 -13.02 4.15 -16.28
C THR A 290 -14.23 4.90 -16.84
N GLU A 291 -14.07 5.63 -17.95
CA GLU A 291 -15.15 6.36 -18.62
C GLU A 291 -15.97 5.42 -19.47
N ARG A 292 -15.29 4.59 -20.29
CA ARG A 292 -15.96 3.61 -21.18
C ARG A 292 -16.33 2.32 -20.47
N LYS A 293 -15.87 2.14 -19.23
CA LYS A 293 -16.07 0.93 -18.42
C LYS A 293 -15.61 -0.34 -19.15
N MET A 294 -14.39 -0.31 -19.68
CA MET A 294 -13.83 -1.42 -20.45
C MET A 294 -12.37 -1.69 -20.14
N LEU A 295 -11.94 -2.90 -20.45
CA LEU A 295 -10.55 -3.33 -20.33
C LEU A 295 -9.84 -3.22 -21.68
N GLU A 296 -8.67 -2.59 -21.66
CA GLU A 296 -7.78 -2.50 -22.82
C GLU A 296 -6.52 -3.32 -22.54
N PRO A 297 -6.16 -4.29 -23.40
CA PRO A 297 -4.99 -5.10 -23.18
C PRO A 297 -3.70 -4.26 -23.28
N VAL A 298 -2.76 -4.46 -22.35
CA VAL A 298 -1.47 -3.79 -22.32
C VAL A 298 -0.39 -4.78 -22.73
N SER A 299 0.26 -4.54 -23.87
CA SER A 299 1.35 -5.35 -24.39
C SER A 299 2.72 -4.97 -23.82
N SER A 300 2.86 -3.77 -23.27
CA SER A 300 4.11 -3.29 -22.68
C SER A 300 3.84 -2.24 -21.60
N ILE A 301 4.56 -2.34 -20.49
CA ILE A 301 4.58 -1.33 -19.42
C ILE A 301 5.89 -0.49 -19.44
N GLY A 302 6.66 -0.57 -20.53
CA GLY A 302 7.90 0.20 -20.73
C GLY A 302 8.96 -0.09 -19.67
N SER A 303 9.57 0.97 -19.10
CA SER A 303 10.56 0.86 -18.01
C SER A 303 9.93 0.54 -16.65
N ARG A 304 8.60 0.43 -16.53
CA ARG A 304 7.96 0.14 -15.25
C ARG A 304 8.16 -1.32 -14.83
N ALA A 305 8.29 -1.52 -13.53
CA ALA A 305 8.17 -2.80 -12.88
C ALA A 305 6.98 -2.74 -11.92
N ILE A 306 6.13 -3.74 -11.95
CA ILE A 306 4.95 -3.83 -11.09
C ILE A 306 5.20 -4.92 -10.06
N PHE A 307 5.14 -4.57 -8.77
CA PHE A 307 5.14 -5.50 -7.66
C PHE A 307 3.71 -5.75 -7.23
N VAL A 308 3.33 -7.02 -7.17
CA VAL A 308 2.00 -7.47 -6.76
C VAL A 308 2.16 -8.38 -5.56
N GLY A 309 1.67 -7.95 -4.43
CA GLY A 309 1.65 -8.74 -3.20
C GLY A 309 0.24 -9.03 -2.70
N PRO A 310 0.12 -9.84 -1.65
CA PRO A 310 -1.19 -10.19 -1.08
C PRO A 310 -1.88 -9.01 -0.38
N VAL A 311 -1.12 -7.97 -0.06
CA VAL A 311 -1.60 -6.80 0.71
C VAL A 311 -1.63 -5.55 -0.15
N ARG A 312 -0.54 -5.27 -0.87
CA ARG A 312 -0.37 -4.04 -1.65
C ARG A 312 0.27 -4.31 -2.99
N CYS A 313 0.00 -3.39 -3.91
CA CYS A 313 0.64 -3.36 -5.20
C CYS A 313 1.43 -2.06 -5.36
N LEU A 314 2.50 -2.09 -6.15
CA LEU A 314 3.35 -0.94 -6.37
C LEU A 314 3.91 -0.95 -7.78
N SER A 315 3.86 0.19 -8.48
CA SER A 315 4.53 0.39 -9.77
C SER A 315 5.70 1.35 -9.59
N ILE A 316 6.89 0.96 -10.06
CA ILE A 316 8.13 1.74 -9.95
C ILE A 316 8.81 1.93 -11.30
N ASP A 317 9.64 2.94 -11.43
CA ASP A 317 10.54 3.09 -12.59
C ASP A 317 11.79 2.22 -12.37
N ALA A 318 11.84 1.06 -13.03
CA ALA A 318 12.91 0.09 -12.84
C ALA A 318 14.30 0.64 -13.15
N ASP A 319 14.44 1.61 -14.04
CA ASP A 319 15.72 2.24 -14.38
C ASP A 319 16.36 2.96 -13.19
N LYS A 320 15.58 3.27 -12.17
CA LYS A 320 16.03 3.94 -10.94
C LYS A 320 16.43 2.97 -9.82
N PHE A 321 16.16 1.68 -10.01
CA PHE A 321 16.41 0.66 -8.97
C PHE A 321 17.33 -0.44 -9.52
N ARG A 322 18.55 -0.47 -9.00
CA ARG A 322 19.55 -1.46 -9.44
C ARG A 322 19.04 -2.89 -9.20
N GLY A 323 19.11 -3.73 -10.24
CA GLY A 323 18.74 -5.14 -10.18
C GLY A 323 17.27 -5.43 -10.45
N ILE A 324 16.44 -4.39 -10.66
CA ILE A 324 15.04 -4.55 -11.06
C ILE A 324 14.94 -4.41 -12.59
N LYS A 325 14.16 -5.30 -13.22
CA LYS A 325 13.95 -5.28 -14.67
C LYS A 325 12.63 -4.60 -15.01
N GLY A 326 12.68 -3.63 -15.94
CA GLY A 326 11.50 -3.01 -16.52
C GLY A 326 10.72 -4.00 -17.40
N GLY A 327 9.46 -3.67 -17.68
CA GLY A 327 8.56 -4.53 -18.45
C GLY A 327 8.09 -5.78 -17.70
N CYS A 328 8.36 -5.89 -16.39
CA CYS A 328 8.11 -7.09 -15.61
C CYS A 328 7.08 -6.87 -14.50
N VAL A 329 6.33 -7.94 -14.20
CA VAL A 329 5.47 -8.06 -13.02
C VAL A 329 6.11 -9.04 -12.04
N TYR A 330 6.30 -8.59 -10.81
CA TYR A 330 6.89 -9.31 -9.69
C TYR A 330 5.78 -9.74 -8.74
N PHE A 331 5.39 -11.01 -8.75
CA PHE A 331 4.43 -11.55 -7.79
C PHE A 331 5.15 -11.97 -6.52
N VAL A 332 4.80 -11.33 -5.42
CA VAL A 332 5.30 -11.62 -4.08
C VAL A 332 4.33 -12.58 -3.41
N GLU A 333 4.79 -13.79 -3.13
CA GLU A 333 3.96 -14.82 -2.51
C GLU A 333 4.22 -14.84 -1.01
N SER A 334 3.14 -14.84 -0.24
CA SER A 334 3.16 -15.13 1.18
C SER A 334 2.34 -16.39 1.39
N LEU A 335 3.01 -17.49 1.65
CA LEU A 335 2.35 -18.71 2.11
C LEU A 335 2.09 -18.57 3.62
N LEU A 336 1.10 -17.76 4.00
CA LEU A 336 0.49 -17.82 5.32
C LEU A 336 -0.41 -19.05 5.39
N VAL A 337 0.19 -20.21 5.45
CA VAL A 337 -0.53 -21.42 5.85
C VAL A 337 -0.50 -21.43 7.38
N ARG A 338 -1.66 -21.22 8.01
CA ARG A 338 -1.81 -21.42 9.45
C ARG A 338 -1.32 -22.84 9.79
N GLY A 339 -0.21 -22.94 10.51
CA GLY A 339 0.21 -24.18 11.18
C GLY A 339 1.16 -25.10 10.45
N VAL A 340 1.80 -24.71 9.35
CA VAL A 340 2.81 -25.54 8.69
C VAL A 340 4.01 -24.69 8.27
N ASP A 341 5.19 -25.20 8.57
CA ASP A 341 6.54 -24.76 8.30
C ASP A 341 6.72 -23.49 7.43
N TYR A 342 7.45 -22.55 7.98
CA TYR A 342 7.96 -21.34 7.33
C TYR A 342 8.62 -21.69 6.00
N LYS A 343 7.84 -21.74 4.93
CA LYS A 343 8.44 -21.67 3.60
C LYS A 343 8.88 -20.22 3.38
N PRO A 344 10.14 -19.99 3.01
CA PRO A 344 10.59 -18.65 2.68
C PRO A 344 9.68 -18.08 1.59
N PRO A 345 9.33 -16.78 1.67
CA PRO A 345 8.50 -16.13 0.66
C PRO A 345 9.15 -16.30 -0.70
N THR A 346 8.35 -16.71 -1.67
CA THR A 346 8.80 -16.87 -3.05
C THR A 346 8.35 -15.67 -3.88
N MET A 347 9.14 -15.32 -4.87
CA MET A 347 8.80 -14.28 -5.81
C MET A 347 8.91 -14.81 -7.23
N THR A 348 7.84 -14.65 -8.01
CA THR A 348 7.81 -15.05 -9.41
C THR A 348 7.77 -13.82 -10.31
N VAL A 349 8.62 -13.77 -11.32
CA VAL A 349 8.74 -12.63 -12.22
C VAL A 349 8.29 -13.01 -13.62
N PHE A 350 7.40 -12.20 -14.19
CA PHE A 350 6.89 -12.36 -15.55
C PHE A 350 7.16 -11.13 -16.39
N HIS A 351 7.53 -11.30 -17.63
CA HIS A 351 7.66 -10.19 -18.57
C HIS A 351 6.36 -9.96 -19.33
N VAL A 352 5.83 -8.73 -19.32
CA VAL A 352 4.51 -8.41 -19.89
C VAL A 352 4.46 -8.68 -21.41
N ALA A 353 5.51 -8.29 -22.15
CA ALA A 353 5.57 -8.54 -23.61
C ALA A 353 5.86 -10.01 -23.99
N TYR A 354 6.34 -10.81 -23.05
CA TYR A 354 6.65 -12.24 -23.23
C TYR A 354 6.01 -13.06 -22.11
N PRO A 355 4.71 -13.08 -21.98
CA PRO A 355 4.00 -13.59 -20.80
C PRO A 355 4.19 -15.10 -20.58
N TRP A 356 4.71 -15.83 -21.57
CA TRP A 356 5.07 -17.26 -21.50
C TRP A 356 6.46 -17.53 -20.90
N ARG A 357 7.27 -16.50 -20.73
CA ARG A 357 8.60 -16.61 -20.12
C ARG A 357 8.53 -16.13 -18.69
N HIS A 358 8.40 -17.04 -17.74
CA HIS A 358 8.67 -16.72 -16.36
C HIS A 358 10.17 -16.77 -16.10
N PHE A 359 10.66 -15.73 -15.49
CA PHE A 359 12.03 -15.68 -15.00
C PHE A 359 11.99 -15.97 -13.50
N ILE A 360 12.50 -17.13 -13.12
CA ILE A 360 13.05 -17.46 -11.79
C ILE A 360 12.12 -17.21 -10.60
N SER A 361 11.73 -18.28 -9.96
CA SER A 361 11.33 -18.28 -8.56
C SER A 361 12.57 -17.99 -7.72
N PHE A 362 12.66 -16.79 -7.15
CA PHE A 362 13.62 -16.52 -6.10
C PHE A 362 13.03 -17.05 -4.80
N GLY A 363 13.47 -18.22 -4.36
CA GLY A 363 13.39 -18.54 -2.95
C GLY A 363 14.24 -17.52 -2.19
N TRP A 364 13.81 -17.07 -1.02
CA TRP A 364 14.66 -16.32 -0.11
C TRP A 364 15.86 -17.21 0.24
N CYS A 365 16.95 -17.05 -0.46
CA CYS A 365 18.18 -17.70 -0.08
C CYS A 365 18.89 -16.83 0.96
N PRO A 366 19.28 -17.39 2.11
CA PRO A 366 20.23 -16.73 2.99
C PRO A 366 21.55 -16.52 2.24
N PRO A 367 22.42 -15.60 2.68
CA PRO A 367 23.48 -14.96 1.90
C PRO A 367 24.73 -15.82 1.63
N GLU A 368 24.60 -17.08 1.36
CA GLU A 368 25.74 -17.90 0.94
C GLU A 368 25.79 -17.96 -0.60
N GLY A 369 26.24 -16.86 -1.24
CA GLY A 369 26.75 -16.89 -2.59
C GLY A 369 25.89 -16.33 -3.73
N GLY A 370 24.72 -15.71 -3.49
CA GLY A 370 23.87 -15.11 -4.53
C GLY A 370 23.92 -13.57 -4.52
N CYS A 371 23.90 -12.94 -5.70
CA CYS A 371 23.82 -11.49 -5.84
C CYS A 371 22.47 -10.99 -5.31
N PHE A 372 22.42 -10.63 -4.05
CA PHE A 372 21.24 -10.15 -3.34
C PHE A 372 20.92 -8.72 -3.78
N CYS A 373 19.74 -8.46 -4.30
CA CYS A 373 19.26 -7.11 -4.55
C CYS A 373 18.41 -6.63 -3.38
N PRO A 374 18.95 -5.85 -2.44
CA PRO A 374 18.26 -5.42 -1.24
C PRO A 374 16.99 -4.61 -1.54
N PHE A 375 16.93 -3.94 -2.69
CA PHE A 375 15.74 -3.18 -3.10
C PHE A 375 14.56 -4.08 -3.45
N ILE A 376 14.78 -5.20 -4.13
CA ILE A 376 13.72 -6.17 -4.45
C ILE A 376 13.08 -6.67 -3.16
N GLN A 377 13.89 -6.98 -2.15
CA GLN A 377 13.40 -7.44 -0.86
C GLN A 377 12.57 -6.39 -0.15
N VAL A 378 13.07 -5.16 -0.04
CA VAL A 378 12.34 -4.06 0.63
C VAL A 378 11.00 -3.80 -0.04
N LEU A 379 10.93 -3.84 -1.38
CA LEU A 379 9.69 -3.65 -2.12
C LEU A 379 8.76 -4.86 -2.00
N ALA A 380 9.30 -6.07 -1.96
CA ALA A 380 8.54 -7.28 -1.70
C ALA A 380 7.94 -7.28 -0.29
N ASP A 381 8.71 -6.89 0.72
CA ASP A 381 8.25 -6.74 2.09
C ASP A 381 7.14 -5.68 2.20
N TYR A 382 7.28 -4.55 1.52
CA TYR A 382 6.24 -3.54 1.42
C TYR A 382 4.92 -4.11 0.87
N CYS A 383 4.98 -4.92 -0.17
CA CYS A 383 3.79 -5.51 -0.79
C CYS A 383 3.17 -6.65 0.02
N ARG A 384 3.93 -7.25 0.95
CA ARG A 384 3.51 -8.39 1.76
C ARG A 384 2.99 -8.02 3.14
N SER A 385 3.59 -6.98 3.76
CA SER A 385 3.35 -6.68 5.17
C SER A 385 1.98 -6.09 5.41
N VAL A 386 1.17 -6.75 6.23
CA VAL A 386 0.00 -6.15 6.87
C VAL A 386 0.51 -5.24 7.99
N HIS A 387 0.02 -4.01 8.06
CA HIS A 387 0.20 -3.22 9.26
C HIS A 387 -0.89 -3.61 10.25
N TYR A 388 -0.49 -4.35 11.28
CA TYR A 388 -1.33 -4.45 12.47
C TYR A 388 -1.19 -3.12 13.21
N SER A 389 -2.32 -2.50 13.54
CA SER A 389 -2.30 -1.32 14.40
C SER A 389 -1.86 -1.74 15.80
N GLU A 390 -1.16 -0.87 16.52
CA GLU A 390 -0.83 -1.11 17.95
C GLU A 390 -2.09 -1.45 18.75
N LEU A 391 -3.24 -0.86 18.39
CA LEU A 391 -4.53 -1.15 18.98
C LEU A 391 -4.95 -2.62 18.77
N PHE A 392 -4.79 -3.14 17.55
CA PHE A 392 -5.09 -4.54 17.25
C PHE A 392 -4.17 -5.50 18.02
N GLU A 393 -2.89 -5.16 18.16
CA GLU A 393 -1.94 -5.95 18.95
C GLU A 393 -2.27 -5.91 20.45
N MET A 394 -2.72 -4.77 20.97
CA MET A 394 -3.18 -4.65 22.37
C MET A 394 -4.41 -5.53 22.63
N GLU A 395 -5.44 -5.44 21.79
CA GLU A 395 -6.64 -6.28 21.93
C GLU A 395 -6.34 -7.76 21.73
N ALA A 396 -5.47 -8.12 20.77
CA ALA A 396 -5.06 -9.51 20.57
C ALA A 396 -4.39 -10.10 21.81
N ARG A 397 -3.59 -9.32 22.54
CA ARG A 397 -2.97 -9.70 23.83
C ARG A 397 -4.02 -9.85 24.94
N GLU A 398 -5.00 -8.94 25.03
CA GLU A 398 -6.09 -9.02 26.00
C GLU A 398 -6.96 -10.25 25.79
N TRP A 399 -7.12 -10.71 24.54
CA TRP A 399 -7.90 -11.91 24.19
C TRP A 399 -7.10 -13.22 24.29
N GLY A 400 -5.83 -13.16 24.75
CA GLY A 400 -4.99 -14.35 24.92
C GLY A 400 -4.64 -15.04 23.59
N LEU A 401 -4.69 -14.30 22.50
CA LEU A 401 -4.18 -14.72 21.19
C LEU A 401 -2.67 -14.47 21.15
N ASP A 402 -1.96 -15.05 22.11
CA ASP A 402 -0.50 -14.95 22.20
C ASP A 402 0.17 -15.47 20.92
N ASP A 403 1.22 -14.74 20.55
CA ASP A 403 2.12 -15.05 19.45
C ASP A 403 2.60 -16.51 19.52
N PRO A 404 2.40 -17.36 18.50
CA PRO A 404 2.87 -18.73 18.51
C PRO A 404 4.38 -18.89 18.56
N SER A 405 5.15 -17.79 18.70
CA SER A 405 6.62 -17.81 18.84
C SER A 405 7.11 -17.97 20.30
N SER A 406 6.26 -17.96 21.32
CA SER A 406 6.65 -18.08 22.73
C SER A 406 6.29 -19.42 23.40
N SER A 407 6.28 -20.53 22.66
CA SER A 407 6.29 -21.84 23.32
C SER A 407 7.72 -22.17 23.78
N ASP A 408 8.14 -21.55 24.85
CA ASP A 408 9.26 -22.05 25.64
C ASP A 408 8.88 -23.42 26.22
N SER A 409 9.70 -24.37 25.85
CA SER A 409 9.72 -25.73 26.34
C SER A 409 9.81 -25.79 27.85
N GLU A 410 8.71 -25.94 28.57
CA GLU A 410 8.72 -26.58 29.87
C GLU A 410 8.57 -28.09 29.67
N SER A 411 9.70 -28.76 29.81
CA SER A 411 9.80 -30.20 29.84
C SER A 411 9.14 -30.73 31.12
N ASP A 412 7.93 -31.18 31.03
CA ASP A 412 7.34 -32.06 32.07
C ASP A 412 8.03 -33.42 32.05
N LYS A 413 8.89 -33.60 33.05
CA LYS A 413 9.37 -34.90 33.47
C LYS A 413 8.21 -35.62 34.18
N SER A 414 7.39 -36.35 33.47
CA SER A 414 6.55 -37.37 34.09
C SER A 414 7.27 -38.72 34.03
N SER A 415 7.64 -39.19 35.23
CA SER A 415 8.09 -40.54 35.51
C SER A 415 7.07 -41.58 35.08
N TYR A 416 7.45 -42.44 34.15
CA TYR A 416 6.75 -43.71 33.98
C TYR A 416 7.52 -44.81 34.67
N SER A 417 6.87 -45.43 35.67
CA SER A 417 7.26 -46.67 36.32
C SER A 417 7.15 -47.85 35.34
N GLU A 418 8.21 -48.66 35.32
CA GLU A 418 8.26 -49.98 34.73
C GLU A 418 7.19 -50.86 35.37
N THR A 419 6.43 -51.59 34.55
CA THR A 419 5.83 -52.88 34.89
C THR A 419 6.02 -53.82 33.73
N ASP A 420 6.49 -54.99 34.14
CA ASP A 420 6.93 -56.16 33.38
C ASP A 420 5.82 -56.87 32.57
N ASP A 421 6.31 -57.63 31.59
CA ASP A 421 5.81 -58.94 31.08
C ASP A 421 4.51 -58.99 30.28
N GLU A 422 4.64 -59.32 29.02
CA GLU A 422 4.33 -60.66 28.51
C GLU A 422 4.62 -60.82 27.00
N ALA A 423 5.44 -61.84 26.74
CA ALA A 423 5.76 -62.32 25.41
C ALA A 423 4.56 -63.07 24.82
N LEU A 424 4.20 -62.73 23.57
CA LEU A 424 3.48 -63.67 22.71
C LEU A 424 4.14 -63.71 21.33
N SER A 425 4.81 -64.81 21.11
CA SER A 425 5.31 -65.35 19.85
C SER A 425 4.17 -65.65 18.88
N PHE A 426 4.28 -65.21 17.63
CA PHE A 426 3.58 -65.82 16.50
C PHE A 426 4.55 -66.10 15.37
N GLU A 427 4.68 -67.35 15.03
CA GLU A 427 5.37 -67.90 13.87
C GLU A 427 4.54 -67.68 12.59
N PRO A 428 5.20 -67.65 11.41
CA PRO A 428 4.50 -67.52 10.14
C PRO A 428 4.17 -68.86 9.56
N ASP A 429 2.99 -69.03 9.00
CA ASP A 429 2.65 -70.11 8.07
C ASP A 429 2.37 -69.50 6.68
N GLU A 430 3.11 -70.09 5.67
CA GLU A 430 2.95 -70.29 4.23
C GLU A 430 2.60 -69.04 3.36
#